data_b6a0ee5b3f182e94f8737741e494a299
#
_entry.id   b6a0ee5b3f182e94f8737741e494a299
#
_cell.length_a   1.000
_cell.length_b   1.000
_cell.length_c   1.000
_cell.angle_alpha   90.00
_cell.angle_beta   90.00
_cell.angle_gamma   90.00
#
_symmetry.space_group_name_H-M   'P 1'
#
loop_
_entity.id
_entity.type
_entity.pdbx_description
1 polymer ?
#
loop_
_entity_poly.entity_id
_entity_poly.type
_entity_poly.pdbx_seq_one_letter_code
_entity_poly.pdbx_strand_id
1 'polypeptide(L)'
;LYWANKGYSCYYFGDSSDGAMKTGKQTVSIDGDSFSFKFKTGSNLKGAGINGFDDDKLYTAGKQIKADKDDKYKVYKVTTGANNYCLVEDLTVNEFFTQTGATSKHDDKKEETTWTIPDSAYTTNVKYYLLNTSGSVIKNKTGAKDADDYKFNVKNKVITSVVLED
;
A
#
# COMPACT_ATOMS: atom_id res chain seq x y z
N LEU A 1 5.03 13.60 -1.06
CA LEU A 1 5.33 12.29 -1.68
C LEU A 1 6.47 12.36 -2.71
N TYR A 2 6.46 13.33 -3.61
CA TYR A 2 7.50 13.49 -4.64
C TYR A 2 8.92 13.45 -4.06
N TRP A 3 9.18 14.21 -3.01
CA TRP A 3 10.50 14.30 -2.38
C TRP A 3 10.88 13.02 -1.64
N ALA A 4 9.92 12.36 -0.99
CA ALA A 4 10.18 11.06 -0.34
C ALA A 4 10.59 9.99 -1.36
N ASN A 5 9.97 9.99 -2.54
CA ASN A 5 10.32 9.10 -3.65
C ASN A 5 11.71 9.39 -4.24
N LYS A 6 12.29 10.56 -3.95
CA LYS A 6 13.66 10.94 -4.28
C LYS A 6 14.68 10.62 -3.16
N GLY A 7 14.24 9.93 -2.09
CA GLY A 7 15.09 9.57 -0.97
C GLY A 7 15.24 10.63 0.12
N TYR A 8 14.47 11.71 0.06
CA TYR A 8 14.46 12.73 1.11
C TYR A 8 13.63 12.29 2.31
N SER A 9 14.06 12.66 3.51
CA SER A 9 13.32 12.45 4.74
C SER A 9 12.36 13.60 5.01
N CYS A 10 11.11 13.29 5.39
CA CYS A 10 10.12 14.28 5.79
C CYS A 10 10.05 14.37 7.30
N TYR A 11 9.91 15.58 7.82
CA TYR A 11 9.79 15.88 9.25
C TYR A 11 8.54 16.72 9.50
N TYR A 12 7.93 16.56 10.67
CA TYR A 12 6.78 17.34 11.09
C TYR A 12 7.09 18.11 12.37
N PHE A 13 6.85 19.41 12.39
CA PHE A 13 7.16 20.33 13.50
C PHE A 13 5.90 20.83 14.24
N GLY A 14 4.79 20.12 14.11
CA GLY A 14 3.52 20.55 14.69
C GLY A 14 2.82 21.62 13.85
N ASP A 15 1.94 22.36 14.50
CA ASP A 15 1.27 23.50 13.87
C ASP A 15 2.14 24.78 13.91
N SER A 16 1.62 25.87 13.39
CA SER A 16 2.32 27.16 13.29
C SER A 16 2.74 27.76 14.65
N SER A 17 2.20 27.26 15.75
CA SER A 17 2.47 27.76 17.11
C SER A 17 3.46 26.90 17.88
N ASP A 18 3.70 25.66 17.47
CA ASP A 18 4.47 24.68 18.25
C ASP A 18 5.97 24.67 17.86
N GLY A 19 6.28 24.53 16.57
CA GLY A 19 7.66 24.52 16.04
C GLY A 19 8.56 23.38 16.54
N ALA A 20 8.06 22.48 17.41
CA ALA A 20 8.83 21.36 17.93
C ALA A 20 8.75 20.15 17.03
N MET A 21 9.88 19.52 16.72
CA MET A 21 9.94 18.30 15.91
C MET A 21 9.14 17.17 16.59
N LYS A 22 8.17 16.62 15.86
CA LYS A 22 7.30 15.54 16.35
C LYS A 22 7.89 14.17 16.03
N THR A 23 7.62 13.21 16.91
CA THR A 23 8.00 11.81 16.77
C THR A 23 6.82 10.90 17.09
N GLY A 24 6.93 9.60 16.74
CA GLY A 24 5.86 8.64 16.99
C GLY A 24 4.66 8.85 16.08
N LYS A 25 3.50 8.40 16.55
CA LYS A 25 2.24 8.55 15.81
C LYS A 25 1.72 9.98 15.97
N GLN A 26 1.33 10.58 14.86
CA GLN A 26 0.74 11.91 14.78
C GLN A 26 -0.51 11.87 13.90
N THR A 27 -1.52 12.65 14.27
CA THR A 27 -2.64 12.95 13.37
C THR A 27 -2.41 14.37 12.86
N VAL A 28 -2.38 14.51 11.55
CA VAL A 28 -2.13 15.79 10.88
C VAL A 28 -3.34 16.14 10.04
N SER A 29 -3.88 17.34 10.22
CA SER A 29 -4.96 17.87 9.37
C SER A 29 -4.35 18.60 8.18
N ILE A 30 -4.80 18.23 6.97
CA ILE A 30 -4.38 18.84 5.71
C ILE A 30 -5.65 19.14 4.91
N ASP A 31 -5.92 20.41 4.64
CA ASP A 31 -7.11 20.86 3.88
C ASP A 31 -8.45 20.38 4.46
N GLY A 32 -8.52 20.23 5.79
CA GLY A 32 -9.71 19.77 6.50
C GLY A 32 -9.81 18.25 6.70
N ASP A 33 -9.00 17.48 6.01
CA ASP A 33 -8.92 16.03 6.17
C ASP A 33 -7.85 15.62 7.20
N SER A 34 -8.13 14.58 7.96
CA SER A 34 -7.22 14.04 8.97
C SER A 34 -6.46 12.82 8.45
N PHE A 35 -5.14 12.86 8.56
CA PHE A 35 -4.24 11.80 8.13
C PHE A 35 -3.40 11.28 9.30
N SER A 36 -3.17 9.97 9.31
CA SER A 36 -2.26 9.34 10.28
C SER A 36 -0.84 9.32 9.73
N PHE A 37 0.10 9.78 10.57
CA PHE A 37 1.53 9.76 10.27
C PHE A 37 2.28 9.00 11.36
N LYS A 38 3.45 8.45 11.01
CA LYS A 38 4.38 7.87 11.96
C LYS A 38 5.80 8.36 11.67
N PHE A 39 6.46 8.89 12.70
CA PHE A 39 7.82 9.41 12.66
C PHE A 39 8.72 8.61 13.60
N LYS A 40 9.96 8.41 13.22
CA LYS A 40 10.95 7.66 14.03
C LYS A 40 11.14 8.30 15.40
N THR A 41 11.15 7.47 16.43
CA THR A 41 11.33 7.91 17.82
C THR A 41 12.77 7.89 18.29
N GLY A 42 13.63 7.15 17.60
CA GLY A 42 15.04 7.00 17.93
C GLY A 42 15.91 6.87 16.69
N SER A 43 17.20 6.58 16.88
CA SER A 43 18.24 6.45 15.87
C SER A 43 18.71 7.77 15.21
N ASN A 44 19.62 7.65 14.27
CA ASN A 44 20.25 8.79 13.57
C ASN A 44 19.29 9.65 12.74
N LEU A 45 18.05 9.16 12.53
CA LEU A 45 17.01 9.87 11.78
C LEU A 45 15.78 10.11 12.65
N LYS A 46 15.95 10.38 13.95
CA LYS A 46 14.84 10.72 14.85
C LYS A 46 13.97 11.83 14.24
N GLY A 47 12.66 11.64 14.25
CA GLY A 47 11.70 12.56 13.65
C GLY A 47 11.47 12.37 12.15
N ALA A 48 12.28 11.58 11.44
CA ALA A 48 12.01 11.30 10.03
C ALA A 48 10.74 10.44 9.86
N GLY A 49 9.95 10.74 8.86
CA GLY A 49 8.80 9.94 8.47
C GLY A 49 9.20 8.51 8.08
N ILE A 50 8.43 7.53 8.53
CA ILE A 50 8.68 6.12 8.19
C ILE A 50 8.37 5.87 6.72
N ASN A 51 9.22 5.10 6.05
CA ASN A 51 8.98 4.54 4.73
C ASN A 51 8.96 3.01 4.81
N GLY A 52 7.99 2.38 4.14
CA GLY A 52 7.80 0.92 4.16
C GLY A 52 6.88 0.46 5.28
N PHE A 53 7.07 -0.79 5.70
CA PHE A 53 6.21 -1.42 6.70
C PHE A 53 6.67 -1.14 8.14
N ASP A 54 5.68 -0.92 8.99
CA ASP A 54 5.84 -0.88 10.44
C ASP A 54 4.53 -1.37 11.09
N ASP A 55 4.61 -2.42 11.90
CA ASP A 55 3.46 -3.10 12.52
C ASP A 55 2.34 -3.47 11.51
N ASP A 56 2.70 -4.09 10.40
CA ASP A 56 1.77 -4.48 9.32
C ASP A 56 1.01 -3.30 8.66
N LYS A 57 1.46 -2.08 8.88
CA LYS A 57 0.99 -0.88 8.21
C LYS A 57 2.06 -0.39 7.23
N LEU A 58 1.61 0.15 6.11
CA LEU A 58 2.48 0.70 5.08
C LEU A 58 2.51 2.23 5.20
N TYR A 59 3.72 2.78 5.13
CA TYR A 59 3.94 4.23 5.23
C TYR A 59 4.79 4.73 4.07
N THR A 60 4.53 5.96 3.65
CA THR A 60 5.41 6.70 2.75
C THR A 60 5.57 8.13 3.26
N ALA A 61 6.80 8.58 3.43
CA ALA A 61 7.12 9.87 4.05
C ALA A 61 6.42 10.09 5.41
N GLY A 62 6.24 9.04 6.17
CA GLY A 62 5.49 9.03 7.43
C GLY A 62 3.98 8.86 7.28
N LYS A 63 3.37 9.20 6.15
CA LYS A 63 1.93 9.05 5.93
C LYS A 63 1.53 7.59 5.83
N GLN A 64 0.55 7.17 6.63
CA GLN A 64 -0.03 5.84 6.53
C GLN A 64 -0.79 5.69 5.21
N ILE A 65 -0.53 4.59 4.51
CA ILE A 65 -1.22 4.19 3.28
C ILE A 65 -2.39 3.27 3.64
N LYS A 66 -3.53 3.50 3.03
CA LYS A 66 -4.73 2.68 3.22
C LYS A 66 -5.63 2.81 1.98
N ALA A 67 -6.49 1.83 1.74
CA ALA A 67 -7.56 1.95 0.76
C ALA A 67 -8.55 3.03 1.20
N ASP A 68 -9.13 3.73 0.24
CA ASP A 68 -10.24 4.63 0.50
C ASP A 68 -11.48 3.83 0.96
N LYS A 69 -12.35 4.47 1.73
CA LYS A 69 -13.54 3.82 2.28
C LYS A 69 -14.44 3.26 1.17
N ASP A 70 -14.47 3.93 0.03
CA ASP A 70 -15.30 3.57 -1.11
C ASP A 70 -14.70 2.43 -1.94
N ASP A 71 -13.36 2.23 -1.90
CA ASP A 71 -12.66 1.14 -2.60
C ASP A 71 -12.73 -0.21 -1.86
N LYS A 72 -12.94 -0.22 -0.54
CA LYS A 72 -12.85 -1.38 0.38
C LYS A 72 -11.46 -1.99 0.46
N TYR A 73 -10.87 -2.32 -0.68
CA TYR A 73 -9.51 -2.83 -0.85
C TYR A 73 -8.81 -2.10 -2.00
N LYS A 74 -7.50 -1.95 -1.90
CA LYS A 74 -6.67 -1.34 -2.94
C LYS A 74 -5.34 -2.07 -3.06
N VAL A 75 -4.89 -2.24 -4.29
CA VAL A 75 -3.56 -2.81 -4.57
C VAL A 75 -2.52 -1.70 -4.53
N TYR A 76 -1.43 -1.95 -3.81
CA TYR A 76 -0.26 -1.07 -3.78
C TYR A 76 0.98 -1.82 -4.21
N LYS A 77 1.71 -1.23 -5.15
CA LYS A 77 3.05 -1.67 -5.52
C LYS A 77 4.06 -0.99 -4.62
N VAL A 78 4.97 -1.78 -4.07
CA VAL A 78 6.06 -1.31 -3.23
C VAL A 78 7.37 -1.67 -3.91
N THR A 79 8.13 -0.64 -4.27
CA THR A 79 9.48 -0.79 -4.81
C THR A 79 10.48 -0.35 -3.75
N THR A 80 11.38 -1.26 -3.37
CA THR A 80 12.44 -0.99 -2.40
C THR A 80 13.78 -0.87 -3.10
N GLY A 81 14.61 0.05 -2.65
CA GLY A 81 15.95 0.29 -3.18
C GLY A 81 16.99 0.42 -2.08
N ALA A 82 18.18 0.87 -2.45
CA ALA A 82 19.26 1.15 -1.50
C ALA A 82 18.87 2.28 -0.53
N ASN A 83 19.54 2.34 0.64
CA ASN A 83 19.38 3.41 1.63
C ASN A 83 17.94 3.59 2.15
N ASN A 84 17.19 2.49 2.32
CA ASN A 84 15.79 2.52 2.75
C ASN A 84 14.86 3.28 1.79
N TYR A 85 15.25 3.41 0.52
CA TYR A 85 14.34 3.91 -0.49
C TYR A 85 13.10 3.00 -0.59
N CYS A 86 11.94 3.61 -0.56
CA CYS A 86 10.68 2.90 -0.68
C CYS A 86 9.70 3.77 -1.48
N LEU A 87 9.38 3.34 -2.69
CA LEU A 87 8.35 3.94 -3.51
C LEU A 87 7.06 3.13 -3.35
N VAL A 88 5.97 3.80 -3.04
CA VAL A 88 4.63 3.21 -2.92
C VAL A 88 3.73 3.84 -3.97
N GLU A 89 3.16 3.00 -4.81
CA GLU A 89 2.27 3.39 -5.90
C GLU A 89 0.93 2.67 -5.73
N ASP A 90 -0.18 3.40 -5.76
CA ASP A 90 -1.50 2.79 -5.86
C ASP A 90 -1.76 2.35 -7.31
N LEU A 91 -2.40 1.20 -7.47
CA LEU A 91 -2.70 0.64 -8.79
C LEU A 91 -4.20 0.39 -8.93
N THR A 92 -4.70 0.67 -10.10
CA THR A 92 -5.95 0.07 -10.56
C THR A 92 -5.75 -1.44 -10.79
N VAL A 93 -6.82 -2.20 -10.80
CA VAL A 93 -6.76 -3.66 -11.04
C VAL A 93 -6.16 -3.95 -12.42
N ASN A 94 -6.49 -3.16 -13.44
CA ASN A 94 -5.94 -3.33 -14.79
C ASN A 94 -4.44 -3.01 -14.86
N GLU A 95 -3.96 -1.97 -14.16
CA GLU A 95 -2.54 -1.69 -14.06
C GLU A 95 -1.80 -2.82 -13.34
N PHE A 96 -2.40 -3.37 -12.27
CA PHE A 96 -1.87 -4.52 -11.56
C PHE A 96 -1.72 -5.75 -12.49
N PHE A 97 -2.75 -6.08 -13.28
CA PHE A 97 -2.67 -7.18 -14.24
C PHE A 97 -1.57 -6.94 -15.29
N THR A 98 -1.51 -5.74 -15.84
CA THR A 98 -0.49 -5.39 -16.85
C THR A 98 0.92 -5.47 -16.29
N GLN A 99 1.16 -4.89 -15.10
CA GLN A 99 2.49 -4.84 -14.49
C GLN A 99 2.98 -6.20 -14.01
N THR A 100 2.06 -7.08 -13.58
CA THR A 100 2.41 -8.43 -13.11
C THR A 100 2.51 -9.45 -14.23
N GLY A 101 1.99 -9.16 -15.42
CA GLY A 101 1.88 -10.14 -16.50
C GLY A 101 0.83 -11.23 -16.18
N ALA A 102 -0.24 -10.87 -15.51
CA ALA A 102 -1.32 -11.77 -15.15
C ALA A 102 -1.92 -12.43 -16.40
N THR A 103 -2.22 -13.73 -16.30
CA THR A 103 -2.89 -14.48 -17.36
C THR A 103 -4.34 -14.72 -17.00
N SER A 104 -5.27 -14.46 -17.92
CA SER A 104 -6.69 -14.63 -17.71
C SER A 104 -7.22 -15.93 -18.30
N LYS A 105 -8.20 -16.50 -17.63
CA LYS A 105 -9.00 -17.62 -18.10
C LYS A 105 -10.46 -17.40 -17.75
N HIS A 106 -11.34 -17.51 -18.75
CA HIS A 106 -12.78 -17.47 -18.57
C HIS A 106 -13.33 -18.88 -18.38
N ASP A 107 -14.29 -19.03 -17.47
CA ASP A 107 -15.04 -20.26 -17.22
C ASP A 107 -16.52 -20.03 -17.55
N ASP A 108 -16.94 -20.46 -18.75
CA ASP A 108 -18.32 -20.29 -19.25
C ASP A 108 -19.39 -20.96 -18.36
N LYS A 109 -19.02 -21.96 -17.56
CA LYS A 109 -19.97 -22.65 -16.67
C LYS A 109 -20.25 -21.88 -15.39
N LYS A 110 -19.27 -21.10 -14.96
CA LYS A 110 -19.37 -20.30 -13.74
C LYS A 110 -19.62 -18.84 -14.04
N GLU A 111 -19.56 -18.45 -15.30
CA GLU A 111 -19.66 -17.04 -15.72
C GLU A 111 -18.66 -16.17 -14.92
N GLU A 112 -17.41 -16.60 -14.90
CA GLU A 112 -16.36 -15.89 -14.19
C GLU A 112 -15.04 -15.85 -14.98
N THR A 113 -14.28 -14.79 -14.82
CA THR A 113 -12.93 -14.66 -15.33
C THR A 113 -11.94 -14.65 -14.19
N THR A 114 -10.94 -15.52 -14.24
CA THR A 114 -9.85 -15.60 -13.27
C THR A 114 -8.56 -15.10 -13.88
N TRP A 115 -7.90 -14.14 -13.22
CA TRP A 115 -6.53 -13.73 -13.51
C TRP A 115 -5.57 -14.39 -12.54
N THR A 116 -4.61 -15.14 -13.05
CA THR A 116 -3.55 -15.76 -12.25
C THR A 116 -2.32 -14.85 -12.27
N ILE A 117 -1.80 -14.53 -11.10
CA ILE A 117 -0.62 -13.69 -10.95
C ILE A 117 0.62 -14.59 -10.91
N PRO A 118 1.59 -14.42 -11.82
CA PRO A 118 2.79 -15.24 -11.83
C PRO A 118 3.70 -14.91 -10.64
N ASP A 119 4.35 -15.92 -10.08
CA ASP A 119 5.30 -15.75 -8.96
C ASP A 119 6.45 -14.80 -9.34
N SER A 120 6.82 -14.76 -10.62
CA SER A 120 7.87 -13.87 -11.16
C SER A 120 7.56 -12.38 -11.03
N ALA A 121 6.29 -12.00 -10.81
CA ALA A 121 5.91 -10.62 -10.54
C ALA A 121 6.47 -10.11 -9.20
N TYR A 122 6.71 -11.02 -8.26
CA TYR A 122 7.22 -10.73 -6.92
C TYR A 122 8.73 -10.95 -6.90
N THR A 123 9.47 -9.87 -6.75
CA THR A 123 10.94 -9.90 -6.67
C THR A 123 11.43 -9.44 -5.31
N THR A 124 12.74 -9.46 -5.08
CA THR A 124 13.32 -8.89 -3.85
C THR A 124 12.95 -7.42 -3.68
N ASN A 125 12.89 -6.66 -4.77
CA ASN A 125 12.72 -5.21 -4.76
C ASN A 125 11.31 -4.74 -5.12
N VAL A 126 10.48 -5.58 -5.72
CA VAL A 126 9.13 -5.22 -6.15
C VAL A 126 8.13 -6.22 -5.59
N LYS A 127 7.16 -5.70 -4.87
CA LYS A 127 6.06 -6.48 -4.29
C LYS A 127 4.73 -5.75 -4.44
N TYR A 128 3.66 -6.50 -4.46
CA TYR A 128 2.30 -5.98 -4.53
C TYR A 128 1.53 -6.45 -3.30
N TYR A 129 0.81 -5.52 -2.67
CA TYR A 129 0.06 -5.79 -1.46
C TYR A 129 -1.39 -5.33 -1.60
N LEU A 130 -2.30 -6.10 -1.04
CA LEU A 130 -3.70 -5.71 -0.88
C LEU A 130 -3.89 -5.09 0.50
N LEU A 131 -4.32 -3.84 0.55
CA LEU A 131 -4.62 -3.13 1.80
C LEU A 131 -6.13 -2.90 1.93
N ASN A 132 -6.62 -2.94 3.15
CA ASN A 132 -8.00 -2.56 3.46
C ASN A 132 -8.11 -1.07 3.88
N THR A 133 -9.31 -0.63 4.21
CA THR A 133 -9.60 0.74 4.61
C THR A 133 -8.99 1.16 5.95
N SER A 134 -8.58 0.21 6.79
CA SER A 134 -7.79 0.49 8.00
C SER A 134 -6.28 0.54 7.75
N GLY A 135 -5.85 0.31 6.51
CA GLY A 135 -4.44 0.24 6.10
C GLY A 135 -3.74 -1.03 6.52
N SER A 136 -4.49 -2.07 6.90
CA SER A 136 -3.89 -3.38 7.19
C SER A 136 -3.61 -4.12 5.90
N VAL A 137 -2.40 -4.68 5.82
CA VAL A 137 -2.03 -5.60 4.73
C VAL A 137 -2.79 -6.91 4.91
N ILE A 138 -3.46 -7.35 3.86
CA ILE A 138 -4.13 -8.64 3.85
C ILE A 138 -3.08 -9.74 3.74
N LYS A 139 -3.07 -10.65 4.74
CA LYS A 139 -2.09 -11.74 4.81
C LYS A 139 -2.59 -13.02 4.14
N ASN A 140 -3.77 -13.46 4.54
CA ASN A 140 -4.42 -14.66 4.02
C ASN A 140 -5.92 -14.40 3.93
N LYS A 141 -6.43 -14.39 2.73
CA LYS A 141 -7.87 -14.24 2.48
C LYS A 141 -8.22 -14.75 1.10
N THR A 142 -9.32 -15.49 1.02
CA THR A 142 -9.93 -15.90 -0.26
C THR A 142 -11.14 -15.01 -0.51
N GLY A 143 -11.23 -14.45 -1.72
CA GLY A 143 -12.37 -13.66 -2.15
C GLY A 143 -12.51 -12.31 -1.42
N ALA A 144 -11.41 -11.60 -1.17
CA ALA A 144 -11.48 -10.21 -0.71
C ALA A 144 -12.07 -9.34 -1.82
N LYS A 145 -13.33 -8.97 -1.67
CA LYS A 145 -14.10 -8.27 -2.69
C LYS A 145 -13.94 -6.76 -2.56
N ASP A 146 -13.43 -6.11 -3.59
CA ASP A 146 -13.35 -4.64 -3.67
C ASP A 146 -14.68 -4.00 -4.11
N ALA A 147 -14.66 -2.71 -4.37
CA ALA A 147 -15.86 -1.97 -4.76
C ALA A 147 -16.31 -2.26 -6.21
N ASP A 148 -15.38 -2.67 -7.05
CA ASP A 148 -15.61 -3.01 -8.47
C ASP A 148 -15.87 -4.51 -8.68
N ASP A 149 -16.21 -5.22 -7.60
CA ASP A 149 -16.57 -6.65 -7.56
C ASP A 149 -15.41 -7.63 -7.83
N TYR A 150 -14.17 -7.15 -7.97
CA TYR A 150 -13.00 -8.03 -8.05
C TYR A 150 -12.77 -8.75 -6.72
N LYS A 151 -12.60 -10.06 -6.78
CA LYS A 151 -12.35 -10.94 -5.62
C LYS A 151 -10.89 -11.35 -5.62
N PHE A 152 -10.12 -10.80 -4.69
CA PHE A 152 -8.69 -11.10 -4.54
C PHE A 152 -8.48 -12.34 -3.66
N ASN A 153 -7.61 -13.24 -4.11
CA ASN A 153 -7.11 -14.35 -3.32
C ASN A 153 -5.68 -14.05 -2.88
N VAL A 154 -5.47 -14.01 -1.58
CA VAL A 154 -4.19 -13.64 -0.97
C VAL A 154 -3.69 -14.76 -0.08
N LYS A 155 -2.42 -15.13 -0.23
CA LYS A 155 -1.73 -16.11 0.61
C LYS A 155 -0.35 -15.57 1.00
N ASN A 156 -0.07 -15.54 2.31
CA ASN A 156 1.18 -15.00 2.83
C ASN A 156 1.53 -13.61 2.28
N LYS A 157 0.55 -12.71 2.25
CA LYS A 157 0.63 -11.34 1.71
C LYS A 157 0.79 -11.27 0.18
N VAL A 158 0.82 -12.39 -0.53
CA VAL A 158 0.93 -12.45 -1.99
C VAL A 158 -0.45 -12.59 -2.60
N ILE A 159 -0.80 -11.68 -3.51
CA ILE A 159 -2.01 -11.80 -4.33
C ILE A 159 -1.72 -12.87 -5.39
N THR A 160 -2.39 -14.01 -5.29
CA THR A 160 -2.15 -15.16 -6.17
C THR A 160 -3.08 -15.19 -7.38
N SER A 161 -4.29 -14.70 -7.20
CA SER A 161 -5.29 -14.59 -8.28
C SER A 161 -6.34 -13.55 -7.96
N VAL A 162 -7.04 -13.13 -8.99
CA VAL A 162 -8.19 -12.22 -8.90
C VAL A 162 -9.30 -12.81 -9.75
N VAL A 163 -10.54 -12.81 -9.25
CA VAL A 163 -11.72 -13.33 -9.92
C VAL A 163 -12.75 -12.21 -10.07
N LEU A 164 -13.34 -12.13 -11.24
CA LEU A 164 -14.52 -11.29 -11.51
C LEU A 164 -15.64 -12.19 -12.04
N GLU A 165 -16.81 -12.13 -11.42
CA GLU A 165 -18.04 -12.75 -11.90
C GLU A 165 -18.69 -11.80 -12.91
N ASP A 166 -19.17 -12.35 -14.03
CA ASP A 166 -19.83 -11.58 -15.12
C ASP A 166 -21.22 -11.12 -14.74
#